data_dc4dc6544c507825912848b70df8dd3a
#
_entry.id   dc4dc6544c507825912848b70df8dd3a
#
_cell.length_a   1.000
_cell.length_b   1.000
_cell.length_c   1.000
_cell.angle_alpha   90.00
_cell.angle_beta   90.00
_cell.angle_gamma   90.00
#
_symmetry.space_group_name_H-M   'P 1'
#
loop_
_entity.id
_entity.type
_entity.pdbx_description
1 polymer ?
#
loop_
_entity_poly.entity_id
_entity_poly.type
_entity_poly.pdbx_seq_one_letter_code
_entity_poly.pdbx_strand_id
1 'polypeptide(L)'
;MNYQDILFEKRAGVATITINRPDVLNAFRGQTVEELIHAFEDAGWDKSIGVVVFTSAGTRAFCVGGDQGAHDGHYDGRGTIGMPMEQLHSVMRDIPKPVIAKVKGYSIGGGNVLVTLCDLCIAADNAVFGQAGPKVGSVDPGWGTAYLSHLVGEKKAREIWYLCRKYKAPEALAMGLCNAVVPLAQLDDEVAVWCAEILEKSPTAIAIAKRSFNADTEHIRGIGALGMQALSLFYQTPESKEGVNAFNEKRKPDFRNLAK
;
A
#
# COMPACT_ATOMS: atom_id res chain seq x y z
N MET A 1 10.72 18.29 7.69
CA MET A 1 10.23 18.41 6.30
C MET A 1 8.89 19.14 6.30
N ASN A 2 8.57 19.93 5.28
CA ASN A 2 7.24 20.51 5.15
C ASN A 2 6.44 19.62 4.19
N TYR A 3 5.50 18.85 4.72
CA TYR A 3 4.71 17.90 3.95
C TYR A 3 3.62 18.60 3.13
N GLN A 4 3.40 18.14 1.90
CA GLN A 4 2.39 18.66 0.97
C GLN A 4 1.29 17.63 0.71
N ASP A 5 1.66 16.37 0.55
CA ASP A 5 0.79 15.27 0.14
C ASP A 5 0.38 14.39 1.32
N ILE A 6 0.99 14.56 2.50
CA ILE A 6 0.63 13.82 3.71
C ILE A 6 0.41 14.73 4.91
N LEU A 7 -0.30 14.22 5.92
CA LEU A 7 -0.29 14.76 7.27
C LEU A 7 0.47 13.80 8.17
N PHE A 8 1.26 14.34 9.09
CA PHE A 8 2.05 13.55 10.03
C PHE A 8 1.91 14.12 11.44
N GLU A 9 1.40 13.30 12.34
CA GLU A 9 1.16 13.68 13.73
C GLU A 9 1.76 12.62 14.66
N LYS A 10 2.34 13.07 15.77
CA LYS A 10 2.83 12.23 16.87
C LYS A 10 2.11 12.60 18.15
N ARG A 11 1.41 11.67 18.76
CA ARG A 11 0.66 11.91 19.99
C ARG A 11 0.56 10.64 20.83
N ALA A 12 0.85 10.75 22.13
CA ALA A 12 0.64 9.68 23.12
C ALA A 12 1.21 8.31 22.72
N GLY A 13 2.42 8.29 22.15
CA GLY A 13 3.09 7.05 21.72
C GLY A 13 2.68 6.54 20.35
N VAL A 14 1.75 7.21 19.67
CA VAL A 14 1.26 6.86 18.32
C VAL A 14 1.76 7.88 17.32
N ALA A 15 2.33 7.42 16.19
CA ALA A 15 2.57 8.25 15.02
C ALA A 15 1.48 7.96 13.97
N THR A 16 0.78 8.99 13.52
CA THR A 16 -0.25 8.86 12.46
C THR A 16 0.26 9.49 11.19
N ILE A 17 0.36 8.68 10.14
CA ILE A 17 0.74 9.07 8.78
C ILE A 17 -0.51 9.01 7.92
N THR A 18 -0.93 10.13 7.35
CA THR A 18 -2.19 10.25 6.58
C THR A 18 -1.89 10.72 5.17
N ILE A 19 -2.16 9.90 4.15
CA ILE A 19 -2.14 10.39 2.76
C ILE A 19 -3.25 11.43 2.61
N ASN A 20 -2.91 12.63 2.14
CA ASN A 20 -3.82 13.78 2.07
C ASN A 20 -3.96 14.32 0.65
N ARG A 21 -4.45 13.47 -0.23
CA ARG A 21 -4.79 13.79 -1.63
C ARG A 21 -6.20 13.30 -1.98
N PRO A 22 -7.26 13.69 -1.20
CA PRO A 22 -8.61 13.11 -1.33
C PRO A 22 -9.26 13.39 -2.69
N ASP A 23 -8.91 14.48 -3.38
CA ASP A 23 -9.46 14.86 -4.68
C ASP A 23 -9.10 13.85 -5.78
N VAL A 24 -7.94 13.20 -5.67
CA VAL A 24 -7.48 12.13 -6.56
C VAL A 24 -7.54 10.74 -5.89
N LEU A 25 -8.48 10.54 -4.95
CA LEU A 25 -8.66 9.28 -4.23
C LEU A 25 -7.40 8.79 -3.51
N ASN A 26 -6.58 9.72 -3.01
CA ASN A 26 -5.32 9.46 -2.34
C ASN A 26 -4.30 8.66 -3.21
N ALA A 27 -4.37 8.81 -4.54
CA ALA A 27 -3.34 8.31 -5.43
C ALA A 27 -2.00 8.97 -5.10
N PHE A 28 -0.92 8.18 -5.09
CA PHE A 28 0.41 8.68 -4.76
C PHE A 28 1.20 9.07 -6.02
N ARG A 29 2.05 10.07 -5.88
CA ARG A 29 3.06 10.52 -6.84
C ARG A 29 4.45 10.49 -6.20
N GLY A 30 5.51 10.84 -6.94
CA GLY A 30 6.89 10.86 -6.41
C GLY A 30 7.01 11.62 -5.09
N GLN A 31 6.43 12.84 -5.01
CA GLN A 31 6.41 13.65 -3.78
C GLN A 31 5.74 12.91 -2.61
N THR A 32 4.59 12.28 -2.85
CA THR A 32 3.89 11.50 -1.81
C THR A 32 4.77 10.37 -1.26
N VAL A 33 5.46 9.64 -2.15
CA VAL A 33 6.34 8.51 -1.78
C VAL A 33 7.54 9.00 -0.97
N GLU A 34 8.17 10.12 -1.35
CA GLU A 34 9.27 10.73 -0.60
C GLU A 34 8.84 11.16 0.81
N GLU A 35 7.68 11.78 0.90
CA GLU A 35 7.12 12.22 2.19
C GLU A 35 6.77 11.04 3.09
N LEU A 36 6.20 9.96 2.53
CA LEU A 36 5.93 8.73 3.27
C LEU A 36 7.21 8.10 3.80
N ILE A 37 8.27 7.98 2.98
CA ILE A 37 9.57 7.46 3.41
C ILE A 37 10.06 8.23 4.62
N HIS A 38 10.12 9.56 4.51
CA HIS A 38 10.59 10.41 5.60
C HIS A 38 9.74 10.25 6.88
N ALA A 39 8.41 10.21 6.75
CA ALA A 39 7.51 10.08 7.90
C ALA A 39 7.65 8.71 8.59
N PHE A 40 7.78 7.62 7.82
CA PHE A 40 8.02 6.29 8.38
C PHE A 40 9.39 6.19 9.06
N GLU A 41 10.45 6.74 8.47
CA GLU A 41 11.78 6.79 9.08
C GLU A 41 11.76 7.59 10.38
N ASP A 42 11.16 8.78 10.38
CA ASP A 42 11.05 9.63 11.57
C ASP A 42 10.25 8.92 12.69
N ALA A 43 9.10 8.35 12.38
CA ALA A 43 8.31 7.59 13.35
C ALA A 43 9.04 6.34 13.86
N GLY A 44 9.74 5.63 12.95
CA GLY A 44 10.40 4.36 13.23
C GLY A 44 11.53 4.49 14.25
N TRP A 45 12.29 5.57 14.20
CA TRP A 45 13.44 5.80 15.08
C TRP A 45 13.16 6.74 16.25
N ASP A 46 11.97 7.34 16.33
CA ASP A 46 11.56 8.14 17.48
C ASP A 46 11.25 7.23 18.68
N LYS A 47 12.04 7.40 19.77
CA LYS A 47 11.89 6.60 21.00
C LYS A 47 10.59 6.85 21.74
N SER A 48 9.91 7.96 21.51
CA SER A 48 8.61 8.28 22.09
C SER A 48 7.45 7.57 21.42
N ILE A 49 7.67 6.97 20.23
CA ILE A 49 6.65 6.27 19.45
C ILE A 49 6.75 4.75 19.66
N GLY A 50 5.62 4.10 19.90
CA GLY A 50 5.51 2.64 20.03
C GLY A 50 4.75 1.97 18.88
N VAL A 51 3.90 2.71 18.15
CA VAL A 51 3.09 2.19 17.05
C VAL A 51 2.86 3.27 15.99
N VAL A 52 2.78 2.84 14.72
CA VAL A 52 2.47 3.71 13.59
C VAL A 52 1.09 3.37 13.04
N VAL A 53 0.23 4.36 12.87
CA VAL A 53 -1.05 4.25 12.16
C VAL A 53 -0.89 4.85 10.77
N PHE A 54 -1.13 4.06 9.74
CA PHE A 54 -1.10 4.51 8.36
C PHE A 54 -2.52 4.59 7.80
N THR A 55 -2.94 5.76 7.35
CA THR A 55 -4.30 6.04 6.91
C THR A 55 -4.36 7.08 5.78
N SER A 56 -5.54 7.59 5.50
CA SER A 56 -5.77 8.58 4.45
C SER A 56 -6.85 9.60 4.83
N ALA A 57 -6.81 10.76 4.21
CA ALA A 57 -7.84 11.79 4.34
C ALA A 57 -9.11 11.44 3.56
N GLY A 58 -10.25 11.96 4.00
CA GLY A 58 -11.57 11.70 3.41
C GLY A 58 -12.06 10.28 3.70
N THR A 59 -13.18 9.89 3.11
CA THR A 59 -13.85 8.60 3.34
C THR A 59 -14.00 7.74 2.09
N ARG A 60 -13.65 8.28 0.91
CA ARG A 60 -13.86 7.62 -0.38
C ARG A 60 -12.81 6.57 -0.71
N ALA A 61 -11.57 6.80 -0.32
CA ALA A 61 -10.48 5.88 -0.61
C ALA A 61 -9.37 5.97 0.46
N PHE A 62 -8.81 4.83 0.80
CA PHE A 62 -7.52 4.76 1.45
C PHE A 62 -6.42 5.19 0.47
N CYS A 63 -6.29 4.50 -0.65
CA CYS A 63 -5.38 4.84 -1.74
C CYS A 63 -5.71 3.99 -2.98
N VAL A 64 -5.65 4.57 -4.17
CA VAL A 64 -5.93 3.84 -5.42
C VAL A 64 -4.67 3.56 -6.26
N GLY A 65 -3.49 3.66 -5.65
CA GLY A 65 -2.21 3.38 -6.30
C GLY A 65 -1.55 4.63 -6.87
N GLY A 66 -0.73 4.45 -7.89
CA GLY A 66 -0.03 5.55 -8.55
C GLY A 66 -0.98 6.49 -9.28
N ASP A 67 -0.68 7.77 -9.22
CA ASP A 67 -1.47 8.82 -9.89
C ASP A 67 -1.28 8.74 -11.41
N GLN A 68 -2.30 8.26 -12.11
CA GLN A 68 -2.26 8.09 -13.56
C GLN A 68 -2.21 9.42 -14.32
N GLY A 69 -2.65 10.52 -13.71
CA GLY A 69 -2.51 11.87 -14.27
C GLY A 69 -1.07 12.40 -14.22
N ALA A 70 -0.24 11.84 -13.34
CA ALA A 70 1.20 12.14 -13.22
C ALA A 70 2.08 11.12 -13.96
N HIS A 71 1.47 10.20 -14.74
CA HIS A 71 2.15 9.10 -15.41
C HIS A 71 2.12 9.29 -16.92
N ASP A 72 3.25 9.66 -17.52
CA ASP A 72 3.46 9.68 -18.97
C ASP A 72 4.47 8.59 -19.38
N GLY A 73 4.13 7.33 -19.15
CA GLY A 73 5.03 6.20 -19.36
C GLY A 73 6.19 6.11 -18.35
N HIS A 74 6.31 7.07 -17.44
CA HIS A 74 7.33 7.16 -16.40
C HIS A 74 6.92 8.23 -15.37
N TYR A 75 7.28 8.05 -14.10
CA TYR A 75 7.14 9.10 -13.08
C TYR A 75 8.42 9.96 -13.01
N ASP A 76 8.31 11.24 -12.62
CA ASP A 76 9.38 12.24 -12.78
C ASP A 76 10.40 12.31 -11.64
N GLY A 77 10.36 11.38 -10.67
CA GLY A 77 11.23 11.39 -9.51
C GLY A 77 12.39 10.39 -9.62
N ARG A 78 13.07 10.18 -8.49
CA ARG A 78 14.12 9.16 -8.35
C ARG A 78 13.52 7.76 -8.23
N GLY A 79 14.37 6.73 -8.30
CA GLY A 79 13.98 5.32 -8.22
C GLY A 79 13.73 4.70 -9.60
N THR A 80 13.59 3.39 -9.62
CA THR A 80 13.58 2.58 -10.83
C THR A 80 12.46 2.94 -11.81
N ILE A 81 11.31 3.34 -11.28
CA ILE A 81 10.13 3.74 -12.07
C ILE A 81 9.84 5.25 -11.96
N GLY A 82 10.80 6.07 -11.52
CA GLY A 82 10.58 7.49 -11.22
C GLY A 82 9.86 7.74 -9.90
N MET A 83 9.75 6.73 -9.06
CA MET A 83 9.32 6.80 -7.65
C MET A 83 10.14 5.81 -6.83
N PRO A 84 10.60 6.15 -5.62
CA PRO A 84 11.43 5.28 -4.78
C PRO A 84 10.58 4.22 -4.03
N MET A 85 9.77 3.45 -4.77
CA MET A 85 8.85 2.46 -4.19
C MET A 85 9.58 1.37 -3.40
N GLU A 86 10.73 0.89 -3.91
CA GLU A 86 11.53 -0.12 -3.22
C GLU A 86 12.02 0.38 -1.85
N GLN A 87 12.36 1.67 -1.76
CA GLN A 87 12.76 2.27 -0.48
C GLN A 87 11.55 2.40 0.46
N LEU A 88 10.40 2.86 -0.02
CA LEU A 88 9.17 2.93 0.80
C LEU A 88 8.80 1.55 1.35
N HIS A 89 8.77 0.53 0.50
CA HIS A 89 8.48 -0.83 0.93
C HIS A 89 9.48 -1.33 1.98
N SER A 90 10.77 -1.04 1.78
CA SER A 90 11.82 -1.42 2.72
C SER A 90 11.66 -0.71 4.06
N VAL A 91 11.44 0.59 4.07
CA VAL A 91 11.28 1.37 5.31
C VAL A 91 10.09 0.89 6.12
N MET A 92 8.93 0.66 5.49
CA MET A 92 7.73 0.16 6.19
C MET A 92 7.98 -1.18 6.89
N ARG A 93 8.78 -2.05 6.28
CA ARG A 93 9.14 -3.36 6.85
C ARG A 93 10.24 -3.28 7.90
N ASP A 94 11.22 -2.38 7.71
CA ASP A 94 12.45 -2.36 8.50
C ASP A 94 12.35 -1.55 9.80
N ILE A 95 11.42 -0.59 9.90
CA ILE A 95 11.23 0.15 11.14
C ILE A 95 10.84 -0.80 12.28
N PRO A 96 11.42 -0.62 13.49
CA PRO A 96 11.19 -1.52 14.62
C PRO A 96 9.87 -1.23 15.36
N LYS A 97 8.86 -0.75 14.65
CA LYS A 97 7.53 -0.41 15.16
C LYS A 97 6.47 -1.14 14.35
N PRO A 98 5.40 -1.66 14.98
CA PRO A 98 4.27 -2.17 14.25
C PRO A 98 3.56 -1.05 13.50
N VAL A 99 3.08 -1.38 12.30
CA VAL A 99 2.32 -0.48 11.43
C VAL A 99 0.91 -1.03 11.28
N ILE A 100 -0.10 -0.24 11.67
CA ILE A 100 -1.51 -0.54 11.50
C ILE A 100 -2.05 0.23 10.31
N ALA A 101 -2.51 -0.47 9.27
CA ALA A 101 -3.33 0.14 8.23
C ALA A 101 -4.74 0.39 8.74
N LYS A 102 -5.17 1.66 8.79
CA LYS A 102 -6.54 2.08 9.06
C LYS A 102 -7.24 2.37 7.74
N VAL A 103 -8.03 1.42 7.23
CA VAL A 103 -8.53 1.40 5.86
C VAL A 103 -10.00 1.76 5.78
N LYS A 104 -10.36 2.72 4.92
CA LYS A 104 -11.73 3.09 4.58
C LYS A 104 -11.84 3.37 3.08
N GLY A 105 -12.99 3.04 2.49
CA GLY A 105 -13.20 3.19 1.06
C GLY A 105 -12.23 2.33 0.21
N TYR A 106 -11.84 2.82 -0.95
CA TYR A 106 -11.04 2.05 -1.90
C TYR A 106 -9.57 1.92 -1.50
N SER A 107 -9.08 0.67 -1.44
CA SER A 107 -7.66 0.30 -1.34
C SER A 107 -7.29 -0.56 -2.55
N ILE A 108 -6.82 0.06 -3.63
CA ILE A 108 -6.69 -0.58 -4.95
C ILE A 108 -5.27 -0.44 -5.49
N GLY A 109 -4.79 -1.46 -6.20
CA GLY A 109 -3.49 -1.44 -6.85
C GLY A 109 -2.35 -1.21 -5.85
N GLY A 110 -1.49 -0.23 -6.10
CA GLY A 110 -0.41 0.14 -5.18
C GLY A 110 -0.92 0.50 -3.77
N GLY A 111 -2.14 1.05 -3.64
CA GLY A 111 -2.74 1.30 -2.33
C GLY A 111 -3.01 0.01 -1.56
N ASN A 112 -3.47 -1.05 -2.23
CA ASN A 112 -3.62 -2.36 -1.61
C ASN A 112 -2.24 -3.01 -1.29
N VAL A 113 -1.21 -2.74 -2.09
CA VAL A 113 0.15 -3.19 -1.77
C VAL A 113 0.66 -2.55 -0.48
N LEU A 114 0.42 -1.25 -0.28
CA LEU A 114 0.80 -0.57 0.96
C LEU A 114 0.08 -1.17 2.18
N VAL A 115 -1.20 -1.54 2.06
CA VAL A 115 -1.91 -2.28 3.13
C VAL A 115 -1.29 -3.65 3.37
N THR A 116 -0.95 -4.38 2.31
CA THR A 116 -0.29 -5.71 2.38
C THR A 116 1.03 -5.64 3.15
N LEU A 117 1.75 -4.53 3.07
CA LEU A 117 3.04 -4.29 3.76
C LEU A 117 2.90 -3.88 5.23
N CYS A 118 1.73 -3.39 5.64
CA CYS A 118 1.48 -3.10 7.04
C CYS A 118 1.42 -4.40 7.87
N ASP A 119 1.81 -4.33 9.14
CA ASP A 119 1.82 -5.49 10.03
C ASP A 119 0.40 -5.93 10.41
N LEU A 120 -0.53 -4.97 10.51
CA LEU A 120 -1.93 -5.17 10.86
C LEU A 120 -2.82 -4.30 9.97
N CYS A 121 -4.07 -4.74 9.77
CA CYS A 121 -5.07 -3.99 9.01
C CYS A 121 -6.43 -4.01 9.73
N ILE A 122 -6.95 -2.84 10.04
CA ILE A 122 -8.31 -2.64 10.53
C ILE A 122 -9.08 -1.87 9.46
N ALA A 123 -10.17 -2.44 8.99
CA ALA A 123 -10.95 -1.89 7.89
C ALA A 123 -12.33 -1.41 8.36
N ALA A 124 -12.79 -0.32 7.77
CA ALA A 124 -14.19 0.04 7.86
C ALA A 124 -15.06 -0.89 6.98
N ASP A 125 -16.32 -1.04 7.32
CA ASP A 125 -17.30 -1.85 6.58
C ASP A 125 -17.49 -1.41 5.12
N ASN A 126 -17.19 -0.14 4.81
CA ASN A 126 -17.21 0.42 3.47
C ASN A 126 -15.91 0.20 2.68
N ALA A 127 -14.90 -0.46 3.25
CA ALA A 127 -13.63 -0.68 2.58
C ALA A 127 -13.76 -1.70 1.44
N VAL A 128 -13.00 -1.43 0.36
CA VAL A 128 -12.97 -2.27 -0.84
C VAL A 128 -11.53 -2.46 -1.28
N PHE A 129 -11.10 -3.69 -1.38
CA PHE A 129 -9.74 -4.10 -1.71
C PHE A 129 -9.64 -4.70 -3.12
N GLY A 130 -8.48 -4.61 -3.74
CA GLY A 130 -8.24 -5.27 -5.01
C GLY A 130 -6.98 -4.81 -5.73
N GLN A 131 -6.69 -5.48 -6.84
CA GLN A 131 -5.63 -5.09 -7.75
C GLN A 131 -6.21 -4.60 -9.07
N ALA A 132 -5.49 -3.70 -9.75
CA ALA A 132 -5.91 -3.16 -11.03
C ALA A 132 -4.79 -3.22 -12.08
N GLY A 133 -3.57 -3.52 -11.69
CA GLY A 133 -2.37 -3.46 -12.53
C GLY A 133 -2.56 -4.04 -13.92
N PRO A 134 -2.93 -5.33 -14.09
CA PRO A 134 -3.11 -5.94 -15.41
C PRO A 134 -4.15 -5.25 -16.29
N LYS A 135 -5.11 -4.54 -15.69
CA LYS A 135 -6.13 -3.78 -16.42
C LYS A 135 -5.67 -2.40 -16.85
N VAL A 136 -4.71 -1.81 -16.13
CA VAL A 136 -4.25 -0.43 -16.35
C VAL A 136 -2.81 -0.35 -16.84
N GLY A 137 -2.24 -1.46 -17.33
CA GLY A 137 -0.89 -1.50 -17.87
C GLY A 137 0.21 -1.40 -16.81
N SER A 138 0.00 -2.00 -15.64
CA SER A 138 0.95 -1.99 -14.52
C SER A 138 0.97 -3.32 -13.76
N VAL A 139 1.93 -3.49 -12.88
CA VAL A 139 2.06 -4.61 -11.94
C VAL A 139 2.89 -4.19 -10.73
N ASP A 140 2.66 -4.81 -9.57
CA ASP A 140 3.56 -4.70 -8.42
C ASP A 140 4.14 -6.09 -8.11
N PRO A 141 5.33 -6.39 -8.63
CA PRO A 141 6.01 -7.65 -8.36
C PRO A 141 6.59 -7.67 -6.95
N GLY A 142 6.70 -8.86 -6.37
CA GLY A 142 7.19 -9.05 -5.02
C GLY A 142 6.11 -8.82 -3.96
N TRP A 143 5.98 -7.62 -3.43
CA TRP A 143 5.09 -7.35 -2.30
C TRP A 143 3.61 -7.43 -2.67
N GLY A 144 3.23 -6.95 -3.84
CA GLY A 144 1.86 -7.07 -4.35
C GLY A 144 1.50 -8.45 -4.88
N THR A 145 2.46 -9.32 -5.18
CA THR A 145 2.25 -10.65 -5.74
C THR A 145 2.70 -11.75 -4.79
N ALA A 146 4.00 -12.03 -4.69
CA ALA A 146 4.54 -13.13 -3.90
C ALA A 146 4.18 -12.98 -2.41
N TYR A 147 4.33 -11.79 -1.83
CA TYR A 147 3.99 -11.56 -0.43
C TYR A 147 2.48 -11.61 -0.17
N LEU A 148 1.66 -11.09 -1.08
CA LEU A 148 0.21 -11.22 -0.97
C LEU A 148 -0.23 -12.69 -0.87
N SER A 149 0.46 -13.59 -1.56
CA SER A 149 0.13 -15.03 -1.51
C SER A 149 0.36 -15.65 -0.13
N HIS A 150 1.27 -15.12 0.68
CA HIS A 150 1.44 -15.54 2.08
C HIS A 150 0.26 -15.15 2.97
N LEU A 151 -0.44 -14.05 2.64
CA LEU A 151 -1.58 -13.57 3.42
C LEU A 151 -2.89 -14.26 3.03
N VAL A 152 -3.18 -14.36 1.73
CA VAL A 152 -4.49 -14.81 1.23
C VAL A 152 -4.46 -16.20 0.57
N GLY A 153 -3.31 -16.82 0.52
CA GLY A 153 -3.06 -18.05 -0.22
C GLY A 153 -2.87 -17.82 -1.72
N GLU A 154 -2.08 -18.71 -2.35
CA GLU A 154 -1.59 -18.49 -3.72
C GLU A 154 -2.73 -18.41 -4.76
N LYS A 155 -3.73 -19.27 -4.68
CA LYS A 155 -4.85 -19.25 -5.63
C LYS A 155 -5.67 -17.98 -5.54
N LYS A 156 -5.91 -17.47 -4.32
CA LYS A 156 -6.64 -16.22 -4.11
C LYS A 156 -5.82 -15.01 -4.57
N ALA A 157 -4.53 -14.98 -4.31
CA ALA A 157 -3.65 -13.92 -4.82
C ALA A 157 -3.66 -13.86 -6.35
N ARG A 158 -3.59 -15.01 -7.03
CA ARG A 158 -3.69 -15.12 -8.50
C ARG A 158 -5.05 -14.65 -9.01
N GLU A 159 -6.15 -15.03 -8.36
CA GLU A 159 -7.50 -14.57 -8.69
C GLU A 159 -7.59 -13.03 -8.59
N ILE A 160 -7.09 -12.44 -7.50
CA ILE A 160 -7.07 -10.99 -7.29
C ILE A 160 -6.33 -10.29 -8.44
N TRP A 161 -5.16 -10.78 -8.82
CA TRP A 161 -4.32 -10.19 -9.86
C TRP A 161 -4.84 -10.44 -11.27
N TYR A 162 -5.19 -11.67 -11.60
CA TYR A 162 -5.54 -12.04 -13.00
C TYR A 162 -6.92 -11.51 -13.40
N LEU A 163 -7.86 -11.45 -12.44
CA LEU A 163 -9.23 -11.01 -12.71
C LEU A 163 -9.49 -9.56 -12.34
N CYS A 164 -8.59 -8.91 -11.60
CA CYS A 164 -8.76 -7.54 -11.10
C CYS A 164 -10.14 -7.31 -10.43
N ARG A 165 -10.61 -8.31 -9.68
CA ARG A 165 -11.85 -8.24 -8.93
C ARG A 165 -11.70 -7.33 -7.71
N LYS A 166 -12.82 -6.78 -7.26
CA LYS A 166 -12.91 -5.99 -6.03
C LYS A 166 -13.56 -6.84 -4.94
N TYR A 167 -13.01 -6.78 -3.74
CA TYR A 167 -13.45 -7.53 -2.56
C TYR A 167 -13.87 -6.54 -1.48
N LYS A 168 -15.06 -6.72 -0.92
CA LYS A 168 -15.56 -5.92 0.21
C LYS A 168 -14.86 -6.31 1.50
N ALA A 169 -14.95 -5.47 2.52
CA ALA A 169 -14.28 -5.69 3.81
C ALA A 169 -14.54 -7.07 4.44
N PRO A 170 -15.77 -7.62 4.46
CA PRO A 170 -16.00 -8.97 4.99
C PRO A 170 -15.28 -10.07 4.20
N GLU A 171 -15.15 -9.92 2.88
CA GLU A 171 -14.41 -10.87 2.04
C GLU A 171 -12.90 -10.77 2.30
N ALA A 172 -12.40 -9.53 2.50
CA ALA A 172 -11.01 -9.26 2.84
C ALA A 172 -10.65 -9.86 4.21
N LEU A 173 -11.53 -9.74 5.21
CA LEU A 173 -11.39 -10.39 6.51
C LEU A 173 -11.35 -11.92 6.38
N ALA A 174 -12.29 -12.50 5.65
CA ALA A 174 -12.37 -13.96 5.47
C ALA A 174 -11.14 -14.56 4.77
N MET A 175 -10.44 -13.79 3.91
CA MET A 175 -9.21 -14.25 3.24
C MET A 175 -7.91 -13.89 3.98
N GLY A 176 -7.99 -13.22 5.14
CA GLY A 176 -6.83 -12.84 5.94
C GLY A 176 -6.11 -11.56 5.48
N LEU A 177 -6.72 -10.75 4.60
CA LEU A 177 -6.14 -9.49 4.14
C LEU A 177 -6.28 -8.36 5.18
N CYS A 178 -7.26 -8.44 6.06
CA CYS A 178 -7.39 -7.57 7.23
C CYS A 178 -7.72 -8.36 8.50
N ASN A 179 -7.41 -7.78 9.65
CA ASN A 179 -7.54 -8.41 10.97
C ASN A 179 -8.93 -8.18 11.59
N ALA A 180 -9.53 -7.00 11.31
CA ALA A 180 -10.84 -6.64 11.84
C ALA A 180 -11.61 -5.78 10.83
N VAL A 181 -12.95 -5.88 10.92
CA VAL A 181 -13.88 -5.02 10.17
C VAL A 181 -14.90 -4.46 11.15
N VAL A 182 -15.03 -3.14 11.17
CA VAL A 182 -15.94 -2.41 12.04
C VAL A 182 -16.75 -1.37 11.23
N PRO A 183 -17.90 -0.92 11.74
CA PRO A 183 -18.59 0.21 11.15
C PRO A 183 -17.66 1.43 11.00
N LEU A 184 -17.78 2.19 9.89
CA LEU A 184 -16.92 3.35 9.64
C LEU A 184 -16.87 4.33 10.81
N ALA A 185 -18.00 4.52 11.51
CA ALA A 185 -18.07 5.41 12.66
C ALA A 185 -17.28 4.91 13.89
N GLN A 186 -16.93 3.63 13.95
CA GLN A 186 -16.18 3.01 15.05
C GLN A 186 -14.70 2.76 14.70
N LEU A 187 -14.29 3.06 13.47
CA LEU A 187 -12.95 2.73 12.99
C LEU A 187 -11.85 3.40 13.80
N ASP A 188 -12.02 4.65 14.17
CA ASP A 188 -11.05 5.40 14.95
C ASP A 188 -10.92 4.85 16.38
N ASP A 189 -12.02 4.49 17.01
CA ASP A 189 -12.04 3.92 18.35
C ASP A 189 -11.39 2.53 18.37
N GLU A 190 -11.70 1.68 17.40
CA GLU A 190 -11.09 0.35 17.29
C GLU A 190 -9.56 0.43 17.11
N VAL A 191 -9.10 1.31 16.23
CA VAL A 191 -7.66 1.53 16.03
C VAL A 191 -7.01 2.06 17.31
N ALA A 192 -7.69 2.94 18.06
CA ALA A 192 -7.18 3.46 19.33
C ALA A 192 -7.04 2.36 20.37
N VAL A 193 -8.00 1.42 20.44
CA VAL A 193 -7.93 0.24 21.33
C VAL A 193 -6.69 -0.61 21.00
N TRP A 194 -6.48 -0.95 19.71
CA TRP A 194 -5.33 -1.76 19.32
C TRP A 194 -3.99 -1.03 19.56
N CYS A 195 -3.94 0.28 19.34
CA CYS A 195 -2.76 1.07 19.67
C CYS A 195 -2.46 1.02 21.17
N ALA A 196 -3.48 1.18 22.04
CA ALA A 196 -3.31 1.10 23.48
C ALA A 196 -2.80 -0.27 23.92
N GLU A 197 -3.38 -1.36 23.42
CA GLU A 197 -2.93 -2.71 23.69
C GLU A 197 -1.47 -2.96 23.28
N ILE A 198 -1.04 -2.45 22.11
CA ILE A 198 0.35 -2.53 21.65
C ILE A 198 1.28 -1.76 22.57
N LEU A 199 0.90 -0.55 22.97
CA LEU A 199 1.70 0.32 23.84
C LEU A 199 1.93 -0.24 25.25
N GLU A 200 1.08 -1.15 25.71
CA GLU A 200 1.27 -1.90 26.97
C GLU A 200 2.34 -3.00 26.88
N LYS A 201 2.77 -3.37 25.69
CA LYS A 201 3.69 -4.49 25.47
C LYS A 201 5.14 -4.00 25.36
N SER A 202 6.10 -4.91 25.56
CA SER A 202 7.52 -4.62 25.41
C SER A 202 7.87 -4.19 23.98
N PRO A 203 8.34 -2.95 23.74
CA PRO A 203 8.65 -2.49 22.41
C PRO A 203 9.80 -3.29 21.77
N THR A 204 10.78 -3.74 22.57
CA THR A 204 11.88 -4.58 22.11
C THR A 204 11.39 -5.97 21.68
N ALA A 205 10.49 -6.58 22.43
CA ALA A 205 9.93 -7.89 22.07
C ALA A 205 9.13 -7.80 20.77
N ILE A 206 8.31 -6.74 20.60
CA ILE A 206 7.57 -6.50 19.36
C ILE A 206 8.53 -6.28 18.17
N ALA A 207 9.58 -5.48 18.35
CA ALA A 207 10.58 -5.24 17.29
C ALA A 207 11.29 -6.54 16.87
N ILE A 208 11.64 -7.41 17.81
CA ILE A 208 12.23 -8.73 17.53
C ILE A 208 11.22 -9.61 16.79
N ALA A 209 9.98 -9.67 17.23
CA ALA A 209 8.92 -10.43 16.57
C ALA A 209 8.69 -9.97 15.11
N LYS A 210 8.56 -8.65 14.90
CA LYS A 210 8.44 -8.08 13.55
C LYS A 210 9.62 -8.47 12.67
N ARG A 211 10.85 -8.34 13.17
CA ARG A 211 12.06 -8.72 12.43
C ARG A 211 12.07 -10.21 12.11
N SER A 212 11.62 -11.07 13.02
CA SER A 212 11.52 -12.52 12.80
C SER A 212 10.54 -12.88 11.70
N PHE A 213 9.32 -12.30 11.71
CA PHE A 213 8.35 -12.47 10.63
C PHE A 213 8.89 -11.99 9.29
N ASN A 214 9.57 -10.83 9.27
CA ASN A 214 10.12 -10.27 8.06
C ASN A 214 11.29 -11.10 7.50
N ALA A 215 12.08 -11.73 8.36
CA ALA A 215 13.20 -12.57 7.93
C ALA A 215 12.75 -13.79 7.10
N ASP A 216 11.61 -14.37 7.42
CA ASP A 216 11.05 -15.51 6.67
C ASP A 216 10.72 -15.15 5.21
N THR A 217 10.37 -13.89 4.96
CA THR A 217 9.98 -13.38 3.64
C THR A 217 11.00 -12.42 3.01
N GLU A 218 12.23 -12.38 3.54
CA GLU A 218 13.27 -11.43 3.08
C GLU A 218 13.65 -11.62 1.60
N HIS A 219 13.59 -12.85 1.09
CA HIS A 219 13.84 -13.17 -0.32
C HIS A 219 12.90 -12.42 -1.29
N ILE A 220 11.71 -12.01 -0.84
CA ILE A 220 10.74 -11.25 -1.64
C ILE A 220 11.27 -9.86 -1.99
N ARG A 221 12.16 -9.27 -1.19
CA ARG A 221 12.83 -8.00 -1.49
C ARG A 221 13.60 -8.07 -2.83
N GLY A 222 14.31 -9.19 -3.06
CA GLY A 222 15.00 -9.42 -4.32
C GLY A 222 14.05 -9.60 -5.50
N ILE A 223 12.90 -10.26 -5.30
CA ILE A 223 11.84 -10.38 -6.32
C ILE A 223 11.29 -8.98 -6.65
N GLY A 224 11.01 -8.15 -5.64
CA GLY A 224 10.54 -6.78 -5.80
C GLY A 224 11.52 -5.93 -6.60
N ALA A 225 12.80 -5.95 -6.24
CA ALA A 225 13.84 -5.17 -6.91
C ALA A 225 13.98 -5.57 -8.39
N LEU A 226 14.08 -6.87 -8.71
CA LEU A 226 14.11 -7.37 -10.09
C LEU A 226 12.82 -6.99 -10.83
N GLY A 227 11.69 -7.12 -10.17
CA GLY A 227 10.40 -6.83 -10.76
C GLY A 227 10.18 -5.35 -11.06
N MET A 228 10.70 -4.44 -10.25
CA MET A 228 10.64 -3.00 -10.55
C MET A 228 11.49 -2.64 -11.77
N GLN A 229 12.63 -3.30 -12.00
CA GLN A 229 13.38 -3.16 -13.25
C GLN A 229 12.57 -3.64 -14.46
N ALA A 230 11.91 -4.79 -14.34
CA ALA A 230 11.03 -5.30 -15.39
C ALA A 230 9.84 -4.35 -15.63
N LEU A 231 9.26 -3.78 -14.57
CA LEU A 231 8.17 -2.81 -14.66
C LEU A 231 8.60 -1.53 -15.40
N SER A 232 9.80 -1.03 -15.13
CA SER A 232 10.36 0.13 -15.85
C SER A 232 10.44 -0.11 -17.36
N LEU A 233 10.83 -1.31 -17.77
CA LEU A 233 10.84 -1.70 -19.19
C LEU A 233 9.41 -1.87 -19.72
N PHE A 234 8.51 -2.47 -18.94
CA PHE A 234 7.11 -2.65 -19.31
C PHE A 234 6.41 -1.32 -19.58
N TYR A 235 6.66 -0.29 -18.77
CA TYR A 235 6.07 1.03 -18.94
C TYR A 235 6.41 1.69 -20.29
N GLN A 236 7.49 1.26 -20.95
CA GLN A 236 7.88 1.76 -22.29
C GLN A 236 7.13 1.05 -23.42
N THR A 237 6.41 -0.04 -23.13
CA THR A 237 5.73 -0.83 -24.15
C THR A 237 4.40 -0.22 -24.60
N PRO A 238 3.95 -0.51 -25.84
CA PRO A 238 2.61 -0.15 -26.28
C PRO A 238 1.51 -0.73 -25.41
N GLU A 239 1.73 -1.91 -24.83
CA GLU A 239 0.77 -2.60 -23.95
C GLU A 239 0.51 -1.80 -22.65
N SER A 240 1.56 -1.32 -21.97
CA SER A 240 1.39 -0.48 -20.80
C SER A 240 0.69 0.82 -21.14
N LYS A 241 1.08 1.48 -22.24
CA LYS A 241 0.47 2.73 -22.71
C LYS A 241 -1.00 2.57 -23.04
N GLU A 242 -1.38 1.46 -23.68
CA GLU A 242 -2.79 1.14 -23.92
C GLU A 242 -3.59 1.04 -22.61
N GLY A 243 -3.06 0.38 -21.59
CA GLY A 243 -3.73 0.28 -20.30
C GLY A 243 -3.99 1.65 -19.66
N VAL A 244 -3.00 2.54 -19.68
CA VAL A 244 -3.10 3.92 -19.17
C VAL A 244 -4.08 4.74 -19.98
N ASN A 245 -3.97 4.71 -21.31
CA ASN A 245 -4.85 5.46 -22.21
C ASN A 245 -6.31 5.02 -22.08
N ALA A 246 -6.57 3.72 -22.09
CA ALA A 246 -7.91 3.16 -21.92
C ALA A 246 -8.53 3.58 -20.57
N PHE A 247 -7.73 3.62 -19.50
CA PHE A 247 -8.19 4.09 -18.20
C PHE A 247 -8.58 5.58 -18.24
N ASN A 248 -7.74 6.44 -18.80
CA ASN A 248 -7.98 7.88 -18.90
C ASN A 248 -9.18 8.20 -19.81
N GLU A 249 -9.33 7.46 -20.90
CA GLU A 249 -10.44 7.58 -21.86
C GLU A 249 -11.71 6.87 -21.40
N LYS A 250 -11.70 6.20 -20.23
CA LYS A 250 -12.83 5.44 -19.65
C LYS A 250 -13.40 4.36 -20.58
N ARG A 251 -12.56 3.73 -21.37
CA ARG A 251 -12.88 2.61 -22.28
C ARG A 251 -12.25 1.29 -21.81
N LYS A 252 -12.64 0.20 -22.44
CA LYS A 252 -11.96 -1.10 -22.24
C LYS A 252 -10.62 -1.09 -22.97
N PRO A 253 -9.52 -1.59 -22.36
CA PRO A 253 -8.25 -1.75 -23.04
C PRO A 253 -8.33 -2.86 -24.09
N ASP A 254 -7.60 -2.68 -25.21
CA ASP A 254 -7.51 -3.65 -26.30
C ASP A 254 -6.10 -4.23 -26.42
N PHE A 255 -5.67 -4.95 -25.42
CA PHE A 255 -4.34 -5.57 -25.37
C PHE A 255 -4.09 -6.62 -26.46
N ARG A 256 -5.14 -7.21 -27.04
CA ARG A 256 -5.02 -8.32 -27.99
C ARG A 256 -4.71 -7.89 -29.41
N ASN A 257 -5.00 -6.63 -29.76
CA ASN A 257 -4.73 -6.09 -31.10
C ASN A 257 -3.40 -5.32 -31.22
N LEU A 258 -2.68 -5.10 -30.11
CA LEU A 258 -1.38 -4.46 -30.09
C LEU A 258 -0.25 -5.33 -30.70
N ALA A 259 -0.46 -6.63 -30.77
CA ALA A 259 0.51 -7.61 -31.30
C ALA A 259 0.37 -7.85 -32.82
N LYS A 260 -0.49 -7.11 -33.50
CA LYS A 260 -0.66 -7.11 -34.96
C LYS A 260 -0.05 -5.84 -35.54
#